data_26166777d5c4228171c281d1fc08a6b9
#
_entry.id   26166777d5c4228171c281d1fc08a6b9
#
_cell.length_a   1.000
_cell.length_b   1.000
_cell.length_c   1.000
_cell.angle_alpha   90.00
_cell.angle_beta   90.00
_cell.angle_gamma   90.00
#
_symmetry.space_group_name_H-M   'P 1'
#
loop_
_entity.id
_entity.type
_entity.pdbx_description
1 polymer ?
#
loop_
_entity_poly.entity_id
_entity_poly.type
_entity_poly.pdbx_seq_one_letter_code
_entity_poly.pdbx_strand_id
1 'polypeptide(L)'
;MIYALNVNSATERVERYWEMCVGSCHAATALREDYRRQLTRCARELGFRYVRFHGIFDDDMSVMKKSPYLGTYKLSFSNIDNIFDFLLEIGMKPFVELSFLPSCLKSGEQTIFHYKGVTTPPNDPEAWVWLIKSFLSHLIERYGRSEVRRWYFEVWNEPNLGGEGGLKNGGFWSGTMADYYELYAMTARAIKEADEAFRVGGPATSNNAYICEMREYCEKNDVPLDFISTHHYPTDVVLGYGVENSRNFFKEFSELDKTDKAAVNALANEFVTFRKNIWKDVNRGVLTEMAKCARKEAGNLPLFYTEWSSLAGLPSDGSFGASFIAKTIPDNMGLADAYSYWTFSDILEEDGFPSAAFHGGYGLLTLQNVAKAPYRAFQLLHRLGEERYQKKFAWETLDIYAFRDRSNNTVQLLCVNHQSLLHDVSV
;
A
#
# COMPACT_ATOMS: atom_id res chain seq x y z
N MET A 1 -16.71 35.81 0.04
CA MET A 1 -17.47 34.65 -0.47
C MET A 1 -18.24 34.03 0.69
N ILE A 2 -19.47 33.55 0.50
CA ILE A 2 -20.31 32.96 1.56
C ILE A 2 -20.55 31.49 1.22
N TYR A 3 -20.13 30.58 2.10
CA TYR A 3 -20.54 29.18 2.04
C TYR A 3 -21.86 29.03 2.79
N ALA A 4 -22.90 28.65 2.09
CA ALA A 4 -24.23 28.40 2.67
C ALA A 4 -24.56 26.90 2.58
N LEU A 5 -24.84 26.26 3.70
CA LEU A 5 -25.25 24.88 3.80
C LEU A 5 -26.70 24.82 4.34
N ASN A 6 -27.58 24.13 3.61
CA ASN A 6 -28.87 23.76 4.16
C ASN A 6 -28.72 22.48 4.97
N VAL A 7 -28.84 22.58 6.30
CA VAL A 7 -28.68 21.45 7.23
C VAL A 7 -29.74 20.37 7.08
N ASN A 8 -30.84 20.63 6.36
CA ASN A 8 -31.88 19.66 6.04
C ASN A 8 -31.67 18.98 4.68
N SER A 9 -30.58 19.30 3.97
CA SER A 9 -30.25 18.61 2.72
C SER A 9 -29.95 17.15 2.97
N ALA A 10 -30.12 16.32 1.92
CA ALA A 10 -29.77 14.92 1.96
C ALA A 10 -28.29 14.71 2.30
N THR A 11 -28.03 13.72 3.11
CA THR A 11 -26.69 13.24 3.49
C THR A 11 -26.52 11.81 3.00
N GLU A 12 -25.28 11.39 2.86
CA GLU A 12 -24.87 10.02 2.61
C GLU A 12 -24.05 9.49 3.76
N ARG A 13 -24.12 8.19 4.02
CA ARG A 13 -23.31 7.57 5.06
C ARG A 13 -21.83 7.66 4.72
N VAL A 14 -21.02 7.98 5.72
CA VAL A 14 -19.56 7.97 5.60
C VAL A 14 -19.05 6.56 5.84
N GLU A 15 -18.67 5.89 4.74
CA GLU A 15 -17.90 4.66 4.85
C GLU A 15 -16.45 5.06 5.14
N ARG A 16 -15.95 4.65 6.32
CA ARG A 16 -14.59 4.99 6.78
C ARG A 16 -13.55 4.07 6.13
N TYR A 17 -13.49 4.08 4.80
CA TYR A 17 -12.64 3.23 3.98
C TYR A 17 -11.14 3.43 4.26
N TRP A 18 -10.75 4.63 4.71
CA TRP A 18 -9.37 4.95 5.12
C TRP A 18 -8.95 4.38 6.48
N GLU A 19 -9.92 3.92 7.30
CA GLU A 19 -9.67 3.23 8.57
C GLU A 19 -9.62 1.72 8.38
N MET A 20 -9.93 1.23 7.17
CA MET A 20 -9.95 -0.20 6.90
C MET A 20 -8.57 -0.81 7.10
N CYS A 21 -7.51 -0.21 6.55
CA CYS A 21 -6.15 -0.72 6.62
C CYS A 21 -5.12 0.40 6.75
N VAL A 22 -3.95 0.08 7.26
CA VAL A 22 -2.76 0.93 7.24
C VAL A 22 -1.54 0.10 6.83
N GLY A 23 -0.65 0.70 6.06
CA GLY A 23 0.60 0.08 5.65
C GLY A 23 1.66 0.12 6.75
N SER A 24 2.60 -0.79 6.62
CA SER A 24 3.74 -0.96 7.51
C SER A 24 4.96 -1.41 6.71
N CYS A 25 6.12 -1.47 7.35
CA CYS A 25 7.33 -2.04 6.79
C CYS A 25 7.19 -3.56 6.55
N HIS A 26 8.24 -4.35 6.69
CA HIS A 26 8.14 -5.80 6.57
C HIS A 26 7.79 -6.49 7.90
N ALA A 27 7.39 -7.75 7.82
CA ALA A 27 6.82 -8.51 8.93
C ALA A 27 7.70 -8.55 10.18
N ALA A 28 9.01 -8.77 10.03
CA ALA A 28 9.93 -8.91 11.16
C ALA A 28 9.98 -7.66 12.05
N THR A 29 9.70 -6.47 11.52
CA THR A 29 9.62 -5.26 12.35
C THR A 29 8.47 -5.31 13.36
N ALA A 30 7.42 -6.07 13.09
CA ALA A 30 6.29 -6.24 14.01
C ALA A 30 6.62 -7.12 15.24
N LEU A 31 7.80 -7.73 15.28
CA LEU A 31 8.32 -8.40 16.48
C LEU A 31 8.91 -7.40 17.48
N ARG A 32 9.13 -6.14 17.10
CA ARG A 32 9.72 -5.10 17.94
C ARG A 32 8.68 -4.48 18.87
N GLU A 33 9.10 -4.21 20.12
CA GLU A 33 8.26 -3.56 21.13
C GLU A 33 7.84 -2.12 20.75
N ASP A 34 8.76 -1.35 20.19
CA ASP A 34 8.49 0.03 19.78
C ASP A 34 7.46 0.10 18.63
N TYR A 35 7.53 -0.84 17.68
CA TYR A 35 6.52 -1.01 16.63
C TYR A 35 5.14 -1.29 17.23
N ARG A 36 5.06 -2.27 18.13
CA ARG A 36 3.79 -2.68 18.79
C ARG A 36 3.14 -1.56 19.55
N ARG A 37 3.93 -0.81 20.32
CA ARG A 37 3.45 0.36 21.04
C ARG A 37 2.90 1.43 20.11
N GLN A 38 3.58 1.69 18.98
CA GLN A 38 3.13 2.67 17.98
C GLN A 38 1.88 2.21 17.26
N LEU A 39 1.80 0.95 16.84
CA LEU A 39 0.61 0.42 16.16
C LEU A 39 -0.61 0.40 17.09
N THR A 40 -0.44 -0.01 18.34
CA THR A 40 -1.52 0.07 19.37
C THR A 40 -2.05 1.50 19.53
N ARG A 41 -1.16 2.49 19.50
CA ARG A 41 -1.57 3.89 19.54
C ARG A 41 -2.37 4.29 18.31
N CYS A 42 -1.91 3.91 17.12
CA CYS A 42 -2.61 4.20 15.87
C CYS A 42 -3.98 3.53 15.80
N ALA A 43 -4.10 2.26 16.18
CA ALA A 43 -5.38 1.55 16.25
C ALA A 43 -6.40 2.30 17.13
N ARG A 44 -5.98 2.71 18.32
CA ARG A 44 -6.85 3.40 19.27
C ARG A 44 -7.21 4.84 18.86
N GLU A 45 -6.25 5.61 18.33
CA GLU A 45 -6.42 7.04 18.09
C GLU A 45 -6.88 7.39 16.67
N LEU A 46 -6.67 6.49 15.70
CA LEU A 46 -6.96 6.70 14.28
C LEU A 46 -7.98 5.71 13.72
N GLY A 47 -8.35 4.67 14.49
CA GLY A 47 -9.39 3.72 14.12
C GLY A 47 -8.99 2.67 13.08
N PHE A 48 -7.71 2.48 12.79
CA PHE A 48 -7.26 1.45 11.85
C PHE A 48 -7.63 0.04 12.31
N ARG A 49 -8.17 -0.76 11.37
CA ARG A 49 -8.71 -2.09 11.65
C ARG A 49 -7.82 -3.24 11.15
N TYR A 50 -7.06 -2.99 10.11
CA TYR A 50 -6.10 -3.95 9.53
C TYR A 50 -4.73 -3.29 9.39
N VAL A 51 -3.71 -4.14 9.35
CA VAL A 51 -2.35 -3.72 8.97
C VAL A 51 -1.83 -4.65 7.89
N ARG A 52 -1.20 -4.07 6.88
CA ARG A 52 -0.51 -4.74 5.78
C ARG A 52 0.99 -4.52 5.89
N PHE A 53 1.77 -5.53 5.66
CA PHE A 53 3.24 -5.49 5.65
C PHE A 53 3.80 -6.52 4.68
N HIS A 54 4.99 -6.24 4.17
CA HIS A 54 5.74 -7.12 3.27
C HIS A 54 6.37 -8.30 4.01
N GLY A 55 6.73 -9.35 3.27
CA GLY A 55 7.72 -10.31 3.68
C GLY A 55 7.31 -11.24 4.80
N ILE A 56 6.03 -11.66 4.84
CA ILE A 56 5.57 -12.63 5.85
C ILE A 56 6.31 -13.98 5.77
N PHE A 57 6.89 -14.30 4.60
CA PHE A 57 7.65 -15.53 4.36
C PHE A 57 9.16 -15.32 4.21
N ASP A 58 9.67 -14.11 4.46
CA ASP A 58 11.10 -13.82 4.43
C ASP A 58 11.90 -14.68 5.39
N ASP A 59 13.17 -14.84 5.10
CA ASP A 59 14.06 -15.70 5.90
C ASP A 59 14.19 -15.26 7.35
N ASP A 60 14.07 -13.98 7.65
CA ASP A 60 14.08 -13.44 9.02
C ASP A 60 12.82 -13.80 9.81
N MET A 61 11.70 -14.10 9.13
CA MET A 61 10.52 -14.70 9.72
C MET A 61 10.68 -16.19 10.02
N SER A 62 11.72 -16.83 9.48
CA SER A 62 12.09 -18.25 9.71
C SER A 62 10.97 -19.25 9.40
N VAL A 63 10.10 -18.92 8.44
CA VAL A 63 8.90 -19.73 8.15
C VAL A 63 9.25 -21.04 7.48
N MET A 64 10.13 -21.02 6.49
CA MET A 64 10.45 -22.22 5.70
C MET A 64 11.96 -22.39 5.53
N LYS A 65 12.43 -23.60 5.80
CA LYS A 65 13.86 -23.98 5.63
C LYS A 65 13.96 -25.34 4.96
N LYS A 66 14.93 -25.48 4.03
CA LYS A 66 15.27 -26.76 3.40
C LYS A 66 16.41 -27.42 4.19
N SER A 67 16.23 -28.67 4.58
CA SER A 67 17.30 -29.45 5.24
C SER A 67 18.45 -29.68 4.25
N PRO A 68 19.69 -29.29 4.56
CA PRO A 68 20.82 -29.52 3.67
C PRO A 68 21.20 -31.00 3.54
N TYR A 69 20.75 -31.84 4.48
CA TYR A 69 21.08 -33.28 4.50
C TYR A 69 19.99 -34.14 3.86
N LEU A 70 18.72 -33.79 4.12
CA LEU A 70 17.57 -34.62 3.70
C LEU A 70 16.83 -34.06 2.48
N GLY A 71 17.13 -32.83 2.08
CA GLY A 71 16.38 -32.14 1.02
C GLY A 71 14.92 -31.81 1.35
N THR A 72 14.45 -32.19 2.54
CA THR A 72 13.07 -31.97 3.00
C THR A 72 12.88 -30.55 3.51
N TYR A 73 11.68 -30.01 3.34
CA TYR A 73 11.30 -28.71 3.90
C TYR A 73 10.79 -28.86 5.35
N LYS A 74 11.06 -27.84 6.16
CA LYS A 74 10.52 -27.67 7.52
C LYS A 74 9.84 -26.33 7.61
N LEU A 75 8.68 -26.28 8.26
CA LEU A 75 7.91 -25.06 8.51
C LEU A 75 7.90 -24.72 10.00
N SER A 76 7.88 -23.42 10.28
CA SER A 76 7.63 -22.86 11.60
C SER A 76 6.85 -21.56 11.44
N PHE A 77 5.70 -21.44 12.08
CA PHE A 77 4.88 -20.24 12.04
C PHE A 77 4.98 -19.42 13.34
N SER A 78 5.95 -19.72 14.21
CA SER A 78 6.07 -19.10 15.54
C SER A 78 6.18 -17.57 15.50
N ASN A 79 6.92 -17.00 14.54
CA ASN A 79 7.03 -15.54 14.41
C ASN A 79 5.74 -14.93 13.85
N ILE A 80 5.07 -15.62 12.93
CA ILE A 80 3.75 -15.22 12.41
C ILE A 80 2.72 -15.22 13.53
N ASP A 81 2.67 -16.31 14.32
CA ASP A 81 1.79 -16.41 15.48
C ASP A 81 1.99 -15.26 16.45
N ASN A 82 3.24 -14.96 16.77
CA ASN A 82 3.60 -13.88 17.68
C ASN A 82 3.12 -12.50 17.17
N ILE A 83 3.13 -12.28 15.87
CA ILE A 83 2.62 -11.05 15.24
C ILE A 83 1.09 -11.06 15.23
N PHE A 84 0.46 -12.12 14.75
CA PHE A 84 -0.99 -12.16 14.58
C PHE A 84 -1.73 -12.21 15.94
N ASP A 85 -1.19 -12.89 16.95
CA ASP A 85 -1.71 -12.84 18.30
C ASP A 85 -1.74 -11.41 18.83
N PHE A 86 -0.63 -10.67 18.67
CA PHE A 86 -0.55 -9.27 19.06
C PHE A 86 -1.58 -8.41 18.30
N LEU A 87 -1.75 -8.60 16.97
CA LEU A 87 -2.73 -7.83 16.20
C LEU A 87 -4.15 -8.06 16.73
N LEU A 88 -4.52 -9.31 16.98
CA LEU A 88 -5.83 -9.66 17.52
C LEU A 88 -6.02 -9.12 18.95
N GLU A 89 -4.98 -9.13 19.78
CA GLU A 89 -5.00 -8.55 21.14
C GLU A 89 -5.36 -7.07 21.12
N ILE A 90 -4.82 -6.30 20.17
CA ILE A 90 -5.13 -4.87 20.04
C ILE A 90 -6.39 -4.57 19.22
N GLY A 91 -7.15 -5.61 18.82
CA GLY A 91 -8.39 -5.48 18.05
C GLY A 91 -8.19 -5.24 16.55
N MET A 92 -6.97 -5.35 16.04
CA MET A 92 -6.66 -5.28 14.62
C MET A 92 -6.63 -6.69 13.97
N LYS A 93 -6.54 -6.73 12.66
CA LYS A 93 -6.41 -7.95 11.87
C LYS A 93 -5.28 -7.82 10.86
N PRO A 94 -4.64 -8.93 10.48
CA PRO A 94 -3.73 -8.91 9.35
C PRO A 94 -4.49 -8.74 8.04
N PHE A 95 -3.98 -7.87 7.16
CA PHE A 95 -4.19 -7.89 5.73
C PHE A 95 -2.97 -8.60 5.17
N VAL A 96 -3.12 -9.87 4.86
CA VAL A 96 -2.00 -10.79 4.63
C VAL A 96 -1.48 -10.65 3.21
N GLU A 97 -0.35 -9.95 3.04
CA GLU A 97 0.41 -9.95 1.81
C GLU A 97 1.30 -11.20 1.79
N LEU A 98 1.08 -12.05 0.78
CA LEU A 98 1.83 -13.31 0.61
C LEU A 98 3.12 -13.05 -0.18
N SER A 99 4.12 -12.50 0.50
CA SER A 99 5.46 -12.15 0.01
C SER A 99 6.49 -12.27 1.14
N PHE A 100 7.77 -12.10 0.92
CA PHE A 100 8.46 -12.48 -0.28
C PHE A 100 8.75 -13.98 -0.27
N LEU A 101 9.50 -14.50 -1.25
CA LEU A 101 9.80 -15.93 -1.25
C LEU A 101 10.80 -16.30 -0.15
N PRO A 102 10.61 -17.43 0.56
CA PRO A 102 11.71 -18.03 1.33
C PRO A 102 12.90 -18.34 0.41
N SER A 103 14.12 -18.06 0.83
CA SER A 103 15.32 -18.22 -0.01
C SER A 103 15.54 -19.65 -0.51
N CYS A 104 15.00 -20.65 0.18
CA CYS A 104 15.05 -22.04 -0.25
C CYS A 104 14.19 -22.36 -1.49
N LEU A 105 13.32 -21.44 -1.93
CA LEU A 105 12.49 -21.53 -3.13
C LEU A 105 12.92 -20.58 -4.24
N LYS A 106 14.01 -19.82 -4.09
CA LYS A 106 14.45 -18.84 -5.08
C LYS A 106 14.88 -19.51 -6.38
N SER A 107 14.52 -18.93 -7.54
CA SER A 107 14.99 -19.34 -8.86
C SER A 107 16.19 -18.51 -9.37
N GLY A 108 16.58 -17.48 -8.64
CA GLY A 108 17.68 -16.56 -8.96
C GLY A 108 18.18 -15.84 -7.71
N GLU A 109 19.07 -14.86 -7.90
CA GLU A 109 19.72 -14.15 -6.79
C GLU A 109 19.12 -12.75 -6.53
N GLN A 110 18.04 -12.38 -7.25
CA GLN A 110 17.43 -11.07 -7.14
C GLN A 110 16.73 -10.92 -5.79
N THR A 111 17.04 -9.83 -5.14
CA THR A 111 16.44 -9.45 -3.84
C THR A 111 16.17 -7.97 -3.80
N ILE A 112 15.27 -7.55 -2.90
CA ILE A 112 14.97 -6.14 -2.66
C ILE A 112 15.22 -5.80 -1.18
N PHE A 113 15.49 -4.52 -0.94
CA PHE A 113 15.77 -3.93 0.35
C PHE A 113 17.00 -4.51 1.06
N HIS A 114 17.39 -3.90 2.17
CA HIS A 114 18.57 -4.34 2.93
C HIS A 114 18.36 -5.70 3.61
N TYR A 115 17.13 -6.08 3.91
CA TYR A 115 16.79 -7.40 4.48
C TYR A 115 16.68 -8.52 3.43
N LYS A 116 16.96 -8.20 2.14
CA LYS A 116 17.11 -9.16 1.04
C LYS A 116 15.86 -10.03 0.78
N GLY A 117 14.67 -9.42 0.80
CA GLY A 117 13.45 -10.08 0.34
C GLY A 117 13.62 -10.66 -1.06
N VAL A 118 13.37 -11.95 -1.25
CA VAL A 118 13.60 -12.67 -2.52
C VAL A 118 12.47 -12.34 -3.50
N THR A 119 12.83 -11.79 -4.66
CA THR A 119 11.86 -11.29 -5.66
C THR A 119 11.75 -12.16 -6.91
N THR A 120 12.31 -13.37 -6.89
CA THR A 120 12.26 -14.29 -8.04
C THR A 120 10.98 -15.14 -8.01
N PRO A 121 10.52 -15.63 -9.18
CA PRO A 121 9.57 -16.74 -9.20
C PRO A 121 10.07 -17.95 -8.39
N PRO A 122 9.19 -18.80 -7.85
CA PRO A 122 9.62 -20.02 -7.16
C PRO A 122 10.25 -21.03 -8.14
N ASN A 123 11.37 -21.62 -7.73
CA ASN A 123 11.99 -22.73 -8.47
C ASN A 123 11.24 -24.06 -8.28
N ASP A 124 10.33 -24.12 -7.31
CA ASP A 124 9.52 -25.27 -6.97
C ASP A 124 8.08 -24.80 -6.68
N PRO A 125 7.24 -24.67 -7.71
CA PRO A 125 5.85 -24.22 -7.55
C PRO A 125 5.01 -25.11 -6.64
N GLU A 126 5.28 -26.42 -6.61
CA GLU A 126 4.57 -27.36 -5.74
C GLU A 126 4.90 -27.09 -4.26
N ALA A 127 6.17 -26.80 -3.96
CA ALA A 127 6.58 -26.42 -2.61
C ALA A 127 6.02 -25.08 -2.18
N TRP A 128 5.84 -24.11 -3.10
CA TRP A 128 5.12 -22.88 -2.82
C TRP A 128 3.65 -23.15 -2.46
N VAL A 129 2.94 -23.91 -3.28
CA VAL A 129 1.55 -24.29 -2.99
C VAL A 129 1.43 -25.05 -1.67
N TRP A 130 2.39 -25.93 -1.36
CA TRP A 130 2.43 -26.64 -0.10
C TRP A 130 2.65 -25.69 1.10
N LEU A 131 3.52 -24.68 0.96
CA LEU A 131 3.69 -23.62 1.96
C LEU A 131 2.37 -22.90 2.23
N ILE A 132 1.68 -22.44 1.16
CA ILE A 132 0.40 -21.70 1.28
C ILE A 132 -0.66 -22.57 1.97
N LYS A 133 -0.83 -23.83 1.54
CA LYS A 133 -1.80 -24.77 2.16
C LYS A 133 -1.49 -25.05 3.61
N SER A 134 -0.21 -25.26 3.94
CA SER A 134 0.24 -25.50 5.32
C SER A 134 0.01 -24.27 6.20
N PHE A 135 0.30 -23.08 5.69
CA PHE A 135 0.05 -21.81 6.37
C PHE A 135 -1.44 -21.62 6.67
N LEU A 136 -2.30 -21.80 5.68
CA LEU A 136 -3.75 -21.66 5.87
C LEU A 136 -4.31 -22.71 6.84
N SER A 137 -3.85 -23.96 6.77
CA SER A 137 -4.23 -25.00 7.73
C SER A 137 -3.86 -24.61 9.16
N HIS A 138 -2.63 -24.09 9.36
CA HIS A 138 -2.17 -23.59 10.64
C HIS A 138 -3.03 -22.41 11.15
N LEU A 139 -3.34 -21.45 10.29
CA LEU A 139 -4.21 -20.32 10.66
C LEU A 139 -5.60 -20.77 11.10
N ILE A 140 -6.18 -21.73 10.37
CA ILE A 140 -7.50 -22.29 10.69
C ILE A 140 -7.44 -23.02 12.04
N GLU A 141 -6.41 -23.82 12.28
CA GLU A 141 -6.23 -24.56 13.53
C GLU A 141 -6.06 -23.62 14.73
N ARG A 142 -5.26 -22.54 14.57
CA ARG A 142 -4.95 -21.62 15.65
C ARG A 142 -6.04 -20.61 15.94
N TYR A 143 -6.59 -19.97 14.92
CA TYR A 143 -7.52 -18.82 15.05
C TYR A 143 -8.98 -19.18 14.78
N GLY A 144 -9.23 -20.33 14.19
CA GLY A 144 -10.56 -20.75 13.75
C GLY A 144 -11.00 -20.14 12.42
N ARG A 145 -11.77 -20.89 11.63
CA ARG A 145 -12.26 -20.48 10.32
C ARG A 145 -13.01 -19.15 10.32
N SER A 146 -13.84 -18.91 11.33
CA SER A 146 -14.65 -17.72 11.43
C SER A 146 -13.82 -16.45 11.58
N GLU A 147 -12.69 -16.50 12.25
CA GLU A 147 -11.78 -15.35 12.34
C GLU A 147 -11.00 -15.20 11.04
N VAL A 148 -10.39 -16.25 10.49
CA VAL A 148 -9.60 -16.19 9.26
C VAL A 148 -10.44 -15.74 8.05
N ARG A 149 -11.72 -16.07 7.97
CA ARG A 149 -12.66 -15.55 6.96
C ARG A 149 -12.83 -14.02 6.99
N ARG A 150 -12.44 -13.37 8.06
CA ARG A 150 -12.47 -11.91 8.18
C ARG A 150 -11.21 -11.24 7.61
N TRP A 151 -10.16 -12.03 7.34
CA TRP A 151 -8.91 -11.53 6.79
C TRP A 151 -8.95 -11.43 5.27
N TYR A 152 -7.94 -10.75 4.70
CA TYR A 152 -7.73 -10.64 3.26
C TYR A 152 -6.37 -11.22 2.95
N PHE A 153 -6.27 -11.90 1.81
CA PHE A 153 -5.04 -12.48 1.30
C PHE A 153 -4.70 -11.81 -0.02
N GLU A 154 -3.63 -11.06 -0.05
CA GLU A 154 -3.11 -10.38 -1.22
C GLU A 154 -1.89 -11.13 -1.73
N VAL A 155 -1.84 -11.39 -3.04
CA VAL A 155 -0.73 -12.14 -3.61
C VAL A 155 0.33 -11.18 -4.11
N TRP A 156 1.46 -11.14 -3.42
CA TRP A 156 2.64 -10.36 -3.75
C TRP A 156 2.51 -8.85 -3.52
N ASN A 157 3.60 -8.10 -3.92
CA ASN A 157 3.70 -6.64 -3.90
C ASN A 157 4.33 -6.14 -5.20
N GLU A 158 3.70 -5.19 -5.87
CA GLU A 158 4.19 -4.44 -7.03
C GLU A 158 4.92 -5.28 -8.10
N PRO A 159 4.32 -6.36 -8.61
CA PRO A 159 4.98 -7.24 -9.58
C PRO A 159 5.28 -6.56 -10.93
N ASN A 160 4.72 -5.39 -11.18
CA ASN A 160 5.00 -4.57 -12.34
C ASN A 160 6.28 -3.73 -12.20
N LEU A 161 6.87 -3.64 -11.01
CA LEU A 161 8.15 -2.98 -10.78
C LEU A 161 9.27 -4.03 -10.75
N GLY A 162 9.95 -4.21 -11.88
CA GLY A 162 11.03 -5.19 -12.07
C GLY A 162 10.93 -5.88 -13.42
N GLY A 163 11.74 -6.91 -13.66
CA GLY A 163 11.72 -7.70 -14.88
C GLY A 163 11.84 -6.90 -16.18
N GLU A 164 10.98 -7.19 -17.15
CA GLU A 164 11.00 -6.54 -18.48
C GLU A 164 10.57 -5.06 -18.45
N GLY A 165 9.79 -4.64 -17.44
CA GLY A 165 9.23 -3.29 -17.34
C GLY A 165 9.98 -2.34 -16.42
N GLY A 166 11.01 -2.79 -15.70
CA GLY A 166 11.52 -2.03 -14.58
C GLY A 166 13.02 -2.09 -14.33
N LEU A 167 13.38 -1.94 -13.08
CA LEU A 167 14.75 -1.86 -12.58
C LEU A 167 15.44 -3.23 -12.73
N LYS A 168 16.44 -3.35 -13.60
CA LYS A 168 17.19 -4.59 -13.85
C LYS A 168 17.81 -5.24 -12.59
N ASN A 169 17.92 -4.51 -11.48
CA ASN A 169 18.54 -4.98 -10.23
C ASN A 169 17.84 -4.40 -9.00
N GLY A 170 16.52 -4.45 -8.90
CA GLY A 170 15.90 -3.89 -7.70
C GLY A 170 14.40 -3.61 -7.77
N GLY A 171 13.65 -4.37 -8.55
CA GLY A 171 12.20 -4.35 -8.49
C GLY A 171 11.66 -5.42 -7.54
N PHE A 172 10.38 -5.34 -7.28
CA PHE A 172 9.68 -6.30 -6.41
C PHE A 172 9.40 -7.65 -7.08
N TRP A 173 9.65 -7.78 -8.38
CA TRP A 173 9.45 -9.01 -9.13
C TRP A 173 10.48 -9.12 -10.27
N SER A 174 11.19 -10.23 -10.37
CA SER A 174 12.20 -10.46 -11.41
C SER A 174 11.69 -11.31 -12.57
N GLY A 175 10.48 -11.87 -12.45
CA GLY A 175 9.77 -12.54 -13.54
C GLY A 175 9.02 -11.57 -14.43
N THR A 176 8.29 -12.10 -15.40
CA THR A 176 7.34 -11.37 -16.23
C THR A 176 5.98 -11.24 -15.52
N MET A 177 5.07 -10.41 -16.05
CA MET A 177 3.69 -10.38 -15.56
C MET A 177 2.96 -11.72 -15.81
N ALA A 178 3.33 -12.47 -16.83
CA ALA A 178 2.78 -13.81 -17.05
C ALA A 178 3.20 -14.77 -15.92
N ASP A 179 4.46 -14.75 -15.50
CA ASP A 179 4.94 -15.54 -14.35
C ASP A 179 4.22 -15.15 -13.06
N TYR A 180 3.92 -13.85 -12.89
CA TYR A 180 3.12 -13.38 -11.75
C TYR A 180 1.68 -13.91 -11.78
N TYR A 181 1.03 -13.89 -12.94
CA TYR A 181 -0.32 -14.42 -13.08
C TYR A 181 -0.39 -15.93 -12.78
N GLU A 182 0.65 -16.68 -13.14
CA GLU A 182 0.76 -18.10 -12.77
C GLU A 182 0.92 -18.27 -11.26
N LEU A 183 1.79 -17.48 -10.62
CA LEU A 183 1.94 -17.46 -9.16
C LEU A 183 0.61 -17.12 -8.47
N TYR A 184 -0.06 -16.08 -8.96
CA TYR A 184 -1.37 -15.69 -8.45
C TYR A 184 -2.39 -16.83 -8.56
N ALA A 185 -2.51 -17.44 -9.73
CA ALA A 185 -3.50 -18.48 -9.99
C ALA A 185 -3.32 -19.71 -9.08
N MET A 186 -2.08 -20.20 -8.93
CA MET A 186 -1.82 -21.34 -8.04
C MET A 186 -2.07 -20.99 -6.56
N THR A 187 -1.74 -19.77 -6.15
CA THR A 187 -1.95 -19.28 -4.79
C THR A 187 -3.44 -19.10 -4.50
N ALA A 188 -4.18 -18.44 -5.40
CA ALA A 188 -5.61 -18.19 -5.23
C ALA A 188 -6.41 -19.50 -5.16
N ARG A 189 -6.10 -20.48 -6.02
CA ARG A 189 -6.73 -21.81 -5.96
C ARG A 189 -6.42 -22.52 -4.64
N ALA A 190 -5.18 -22.47 -4.15
CA ALA A 190 -4.83 -23.07 -2.88
C ALA A 190 -5.57 -22.42 -1.69
N ILE A 191 -5.82 -21.11 -1.75
CA ILE A 191 -6.59 -20.37 -0.74
C ILE A 191 -8.05 -20.83 -0.76
N LYS A 192 -8.68 -20.91 -1.94
CA LYS A 192 -10.07 -21.34 -2.08
C LYS A 192 -10.27 -22.84 -1.75
N GLU A 193 -9.31 -23.69 -2.02
CA GLU A 193 -9.34 -25.08 -1.57
C GLU A 193 -9.34 -25.20 -0.04
N ALA A 194 -8.66 -24.32 0.68
CA ALA A 194 -8.69 -24.32 2.14
C ALA A 194 -10.05 -23.85 2.70
N ASP A 195 -10.64 -22.84 2.09
CA ASP A 195 -11.99 -22.36 2.39
C ASP A 195 -12.49 -21.42 1.27
N GLU A 196 -13.60 -21.74 0.64
CA GLU A 196 -14.25 -20.94 -0.42
C GLU A 196 -14.57 -19.51 0.00
N ALA A 197 -14.80 -19.28 1.30
CA ALA A 197 -15.12 -17.96 1.84
C ALA A 197 -13.86 -17.12 2.16
N PHE A 198 -12.64 -17.63 2.00
CA PHE A 198 -11.44 -16.82 2.13
C PHE A 198 -11.34 -15.87 0.94
N ARG A 199 -10.93 -14.64 1.22
CA ARG A 199 -10.88 -13.54 0.24
C ARG A 199 -9.46 -13.36 -0.28
N VAL A 200 -9.28 -13.59 -1.58
CA VAL A 200 -8.00 -13.43 -2.27
C VAL A 200 -8.09 -12.37 -3.36
N GLY A 201 -7.04 -11.57 -3.50
CA GLY A 201 -6.98 -10.52 -4.52
C GLY A 201 -5.56 -10.10 -4.87
N GLY A 202 -5.49 -9.17 -5.79
CA GLY A 202 -4.32 -8.57 -6.40
C GLY A 202 -4.74 -7.60 -7.51
N PRO A 203 -3.82 -7.17 -8.39
CA PRO A 203 -2.43 -7.56 -8.50
C PRO A 203 -1.45 -6.79 -7.60
N ALA A 204 -1.92 -5.90 -6.72
CA ALA A 204 -1.10 -5.04 -5.86
C ALA A 204 -0.03 -4.25 -6.63
N THR A 205 -0.38 -3.80 -7.82
CA THR A 205 0.55 -3.13 -8.74
C THR A 205 0.71 -1.65 -8.40
N SER A 206 1.88 -1.13 -8.64
CA SER A 206 2.14 0.31 -8.64
C SER A 206 1.34 0.99 -9.75
N ASN A 207 0.92 2.25 -9.48
CA ASN A 207 0.39 3.17 -10.49
C ASN A 207 -0.89 2.70 -11.20
N ASN A 208 -1.80 2.02 -10.50
CA ASN A 208 -3.04 1.47 -11.06
C ASN A 208 -2.84 0.54 -12.27
N ALA A 209 -1.65 -0.04 -12.43
CA ALA A 209 -1.33 -0.84 -13.60
C ALA A 209 -2.00 -2.22 -13.57
N TYR A 210 -2.28 -2.79 -14.74
CA TYR A 210 -2.72 -4.18 -14.93
C TYR A 210 -4.04 -4.57 -14.25
N ILE A 211 -4.92 -3.63 -13.93
CA ILE A 211 -6.23 -3.92 -13.31
C ILE A 211 -7.14 -4.68 -14.30
N CYS A 212 -7.27 -4.17 -15.53
CA CYS A 212 -8.06 -4.82 -16.57
C CYS A 212 -7.46 -6.18 -16.95
N GLU A 213 -6.16 -6.23 -17.19
CA GLU A 213 -5.45 -7.45 -17.60
C GLU A 213 -5.56 -8.55 -16.55
N MET A 214 -5.48 -8.20 -15.27
CA MET A 214 -5.67 -9.13 -14.16
C MET A 214 -7.07 -9.71 -14.14
N ARG A 215 -8.09 -8.88 -14.30
CA ARG A 215 -9.48 -9.33 -14.36
C ARG A 215 -9.72 -10.25 -15.55
N GLU A 216 -9.26 -9.85 -16.75
CA GLU A 216 -9.39 -10.64 -17.97
C GLU A 216 -8.68 -11.98 -17.86
N TYR A 217 -7.47 -11.99 -17.25
CA TYR A 217 -6.75 -13.22 -17.00
C TYR A 217 -7.52 -14.15 -16.08
N CYS A 218 -8.03 -13.65 -14.94
CA CYS A 218 -8.77 -14.43 -13.97
C CYS A 218 -10.08 -14.98 -14.55
N GLU A 219 -10.84 -14.15 -15.27
CA GLU A 219 -12.08 -14.58 -15.92
C GLU A 219 -11.84 -15.66 -16.98
N LYS A 220 -10.84 -15.46 -17.86
CA LYS A 220 -10.49 -16.40 -18.93
C LYS A 220 -10.02 -17.76 -18.43
N ASN A 221 -9.30 -17.78 -17.28
CA ASN A 221 -8.66 -18.99 -16.78
C ASN A 221 -9.37 -19.60 -15.55
N ASP A 222 -10.57 -19.10 -15.21
CA ASP A 222 -11.34 -19.53 -14.04
C ASP A 222 -10.47 -19.48 -12.75
N VAL A 223 -9.87 -18.31 -12.50
CA VAL A 223 -9.04 -18.05 -11.33
C VAL A 223 -9.80 -17.15 -10.36
N PRO A 224 -9.89 -17.52 -9.07
CA PRO A 224 -10.57 -16.72 -8.07
C PRO A 224 -9.97 -15.32 -7.92
N LEU A 225 -10.83 -14.29 -7.87
CA LEU A 225 -10.46 -12.89 -7.65
C LEU A 225 -11.59 -12.20 -6.90
N ASP A 226 -11.44 -12.00 -5.59
CA ASP A 226 -12.48 -11.42 -4.73
C ASP A 226 -12.39 -9.90 -4.61
N PHE A 227 -11.21 -9.32 -4.82
CA PHE A 227 -10.98 -7.88 -4.81
C PHE A 227 -9.81 -7.51 -5.71
N ILE A 228 -9.82 -6.29 -6.20
CA ILE A 228 -8.67 -5.66 -6.85
C ILE A 228 -7.88 -4.90 -5.79
N SER A 229 -6.55 -5.07 -5.78
CA SER A 229 -5.64 -4.20 -5.05
C SER A 229 -4.65 -3.53 -5.98
N THR A 230 -4.29 -2.29 -5.65
CA THR A 230 -3.33 -1.48 -6.40
C THR A 230 -2.76 -0.38 -5.51
N HIS A 231 -1.74 0.30 -6.02
CA HIS A 231 -1.11 1.44 -5.34
C HIS A 231 -1.17 2.69 -6.21
N HIS A 232 -1.16 3.85 -5.58
CA HIS A 232 -0.93 5.11 -6.27
C HIS A 232 -0.28 6.17 -5.37
N TYR A 233 0.65 6.88 -5.95
CA TYR A 233 1.33 8.01 -5.35
C TYR A 233 1.25 9.22 -6.29
N PRO A 234 1.27 10.46 -5.79
CA PRO A 234 1.24 11.65 -6.67
C PRO A 234 2.37 11.70 -7.68
N THR A 235 3.47 11.00 -7.40
CA THR A 235 4.66 10.90 -8.24
C THR A 235 4.60 9.78 -9.29
N ASP A 236 3.61 8.88 -9.23
CA ASP A 236 3.51 7.74 -10.15
C ASP A 236 3.21 8.18 -11.59
N VAL A 237 2.48 9.27 -11.76
CA VAL A 237 2.27 9.92 -13.07
C VAL A 237 3.60 10.20 -13.77
N VAL A 238 4.68 10.36 -12.99
CA VAL A 238 6.06 10.53 -13.46
C VAL A 238 6.68 9.24 -13.98
N LEU A 239 6.25 8.10 -13.49
CA LEU A 239 6.81 6.79 -13.86
C LEU A 239 6.27 6.26 -15.19
N GLY A 240 5.33 6.98 -15.81
CA GLY A 240 4.97 6.75 -17.20
C GLY A 240 3.72 5.95 -17.49
N TYR A 241 2.96 5.60 -16.48
CA TYR A 241 1.64 5.01 -16.70
C TYR A 241 0.57 6.08 -16.86
N GLY A 242 -0.13 6.06 -18.00
CA GLY A 242 -1.27 6.93 -18.27
C GLY A 242 -0.94 8.32 -18.83
N VAL A 243 0.31 8.61 -19.19
CA VAL A 243 0.72 9.82 -19.91
C VAL A 243 1.36 9.42 -21.24
N GLU A 244 0.72 9.72 -22.35
CA GLU A 244 1.14 9.35 -23.72
C GLU A 244 2.57 9.78 -24.11
N ASN A 245 3.27 10.54 -23.28
CA ASN A 245 4.61 11.07 -23.55
C ASN A 245 5.58 10.96 -22.37
N SER A 246 5.40 10.02 -21.47
CA SER A 246 6.32 9.88 -20.35
C SER A 246 7.61 9.15 -20.75
N ARG A 247 8.72 9.82 -20.53
CA ARG A 247 10.06 9.30 -20.73
C ARG A 247 10.40 8.30 -19.62
N ASN A 248 10.75 7.08 -19.99
CA ASN A 248 11.13 6.05 -19.00
C ASN A 248 12.62 6.19 -18.64
N PHE A 249 12.90 7.09 -17.69
CA PHE A 249 14.26 7.32 -17.20
C PHE A 249 14.94 6.09 -16.61
N PHE A 250 14.18 5.19 -15.99
CA PHE A 250 14.76 3.96 -15.43
C PHE A 250 15.23 3.01 -16.52
N LYS A 251 14.49 2.89 -17.62
CA LYS A 251 14.92 2.14 -18.79
C LYS A 251 16.20 2.76 -19.38
N GLU A 252 16.21 4.08 -19.59
CA GLU A 252 17.37 4.80 -20.09
C GLU A 252 18.59 4.60 -19.18
N PHE A 253 18.42 4.72 -17.85
CA PHE A 253 19.48 4.42 -16.89
C PHE A 253 19.95 2.97 -16.98
N SER A 254 19.05 2.01 -17.24
CA SER A 254 19.44 0.58 -17.37
C SER A 254 20.27 0.30 -18.60
N GLU A 255 20.02 1.02 -19.68
CA GLU A 255 20.69 0.86 -20.99
C GLU A 255 22.01 1.66 -21.09
N LEU A 256 22.24 2.61 -20.16
CA LEU A 256 23.40 3.48 -20.17
C LEU A 256 24.68 2.73 -19.77
N ASP A 257 25.80 3.04 -20.44
CA ASP A 257 27.13 2.60 -19.98
C ASP A 257 27.47 3.30 -18.64
N LYS A 258 27.52 2.52 -17.58
CA LYS A 258 27.79 3.02 -16.23
C LYS A 258 29.21 3.54 -16.03
N THR A 259 30.13 3.24 -16.96
CA THR A 259 31.52 3.74 -16.96
C THR A 259 31.60 5.16 -17.50
N ASP A 260 30.65 5.58 -18.32
CA ASP A 260 30.54 6.97 -18.80
C ASP A 260 29.85 7.85 -17.74
N LYS A 261 30.67 8.36 -16.82
CA LYS A 261 30.18 9.23 -15.73
C LYS A 261 29.53 10.52 -16.24
N ALA A 262 29.93 11.01 -17.42
CA ALA A 262 29.34 12.24 -17.97
C ALA A 262 27.91 11.99 -18.42
N ALA A 263 27.67 10.91 -19.15
CA ALA A 263 26.34 10.48 -19.58
C ALA A 263 25.43 10.14 -18.39
N VAL A 264 25.95 9.43 -17.38
CA VAL A 264 25.20 9.14 -16.13
C VAL A 264 24.77 10.42 -15.42
N ASN A 265 25.70 11.40 -15.25
CA ASN A 265 25.38 12.65 -14.60
C ASN A 265 24.40 13.53 -15.42
N ALA A 266 24.54 13.54 -16.75
CA ALA A 266 23.61 14.25 -17.62
C ALA A 266 22.19 13.70 -17.46
N LEU A 267 21.99 12.39 -17.56
CA LEU A 267 20.68 11.75 -17.42
C LEU A 267 20.11 11.93 -16.00
N ALA A 268 20.94 11.89 -14.95
CA ALA A 268 20.52 12.17 -13.59
C ALA A 268 20.02 13.62 -13.42
N ASN A 269 20.71 14.59 -14.00
CA ASN A 269 20.29 16.01 -13.99
C ASN A 269 18.99 16.23 -14.76
N GLU A 270 18.83 15.57 -15.90
CA GLU A 270 17.58 15.59 -16.66
C GLU A 270 16.43 14.99 -15.86
N PHE A 271 16.64 13.86 -15.20
CA PHE A 271 15.65 13.25 -14.30
C PHE A 271 15.24 14.17 -13.14
N VAL A 272 16.21 14.80 -12.48
CA VAL A 272 15.92 15.77 -11.41
C VAL A 272 15.12 16.96 -11.94
N THR A 273 15.44 17.47 -13.13
CA THR A 273 14.74 18.58 -13.76
C THR A 273 13.31 18.15 -14.17
N PHE A 274 13.17 16.97 -14.73
CA PHE A 274 11.88 16.38 -15.08
C PHE A 274 10.99 16.23 -13.85
N ARG A 275 11.50 15.65 -12.76
CA ARG A 275 10.76 15.55 -11.49
C ARG A 275 10.32 16.90 -10.95
N LYS A 276 11.21 17.89 -10.96
CA LYS A 276 10.86 19.26 -10.53
C LYS A 276 9.72 19.85 -11.36
N ASN A 277 9.71 19.64 -12.66
CA ASN A 277 8.67 20.16 -13.54
C ASN A 277 7.33 19.45 -13.31
N ILE A 278 7.33 18.13 -13.16
CA ILE A 278 6.10 17.37 -12.88
C ILE A 278 5.49 17.76 -11.53
N TRP A 279 6.32 17.98 -10.52
CA TRP A 279 5.82 18.44 -9.23
C TRP A 279 5.13 19.83 -9.31
N LYS A 280 5.47 20.63 -10.30
CA LYS A 280 4.72 21.87 -10.62
C LYS A 280 3.34 21.57 -11.20
N ASP A 281 3.23 20.47 -11.94
CA ASP A 281 2.02 20.11 -12.70
C ASP A 281 1.15 19.09 -11.95
N VAL A 282 1.63 18.48 -10.85
CA VAL A 282 0.81 17.61 -9.98
C VAL A 282 -0.36 18.43 -9.43
N ASN A 283 -1.52 18.25 -10.02
CA ASN A 283 -2.72 18.94 -9.59
C ASN A 283 -3.20 18.43 -8.21
N ARG A 284 -3.99 19.27 -7.55
CA ARG A 284 -4.54 18.99 -6.21
C ARG A 284 -5.44 17.75 -6.14
N GLY A 285 -5.91 17.23 -7.26
CA GLY A 285 -6.82 16.10 -7.36
C GLY A 285 -6.22 14.88 -8.04
N VAL A 286 -4.89 14.80 -8.23
CA VAL A 286 -4.24 13.76 -9.02
C VAL A 286 -4.63 12.33 -8.57
N LEU A 287 -4.61 12.04 -7.27
CA LEU A 287 -5.00 10.71 -6.76
C LEU A 287 -6.49 10.43 -6.95
N THR A 288 -7.34 11.46 -6.95
CA THR A 288 -8.77 11.31 -7.22
C THR A 288 -9.03 10.97 -8.68
N GLU A 289 -8.33 11.59 -9.61
CA GLU A 289 -8.43 11.23 -11.04
C GLU A 289 -7.93 9.80 -11.29
N MET A 290 -6.80 9.43 -10.69
CA MET A 290 -6.29 8.05 -10.74
C MET A 290 -7.31 7.05 -10.15
N ALA A 291 -7.93 7.36 -9.01
CA ALA A 291 -8.92 6.51 -8.37
C ALA A 291 -10.21 6.34 -9.22
N LYS A 292 -10.64 7.36 -9.94
CA LYS A 292 -11.76 7.26 -10.89
C LYS A 292 -11.45 6.28 -12.03
N CYS A 293 -10.23 6.34 -12.57
CA CYS A 293 -9.80 5.39 -13.61
C CYS A 293 -9.77 3.97 -13.07
N ALA A 294 -9.09 3.74 -11.95
CA ALA A 294 -9.00 2.42 -11.33
C ALA A 294 -10.37 1.85 -10.94
N ARG A 295 -11.29 2.70 -10.42
CA ARG A 295 -12.67 2.26 -10.12
C ARG A 295 -13.41 1.77 -11.36
N LYS A 296 -13.24 2.46 -12.49
CA LYS A 296 -13.82 2.04 -13.76
C LYS A 296 -13.26 0.70 -14.22
N GLU A 297 -11.95 0.51 -14.10
CA GLU A 297 -11.27 -0.72 -14.49
C GLU A 297 -11.60 -1.89 -13.57
N ALA A 298 -11.70 -1.66 -12.27
CA ALA A 298 -12.08 -2.69 -11.29
C ALA A 298 -13.53 -3.16 -11.45
N GLY A 299 -14.41 -2.38 -12.10
CA GLY A 299 -15.81 -2.72 -12.34
C GLY A 299 -16.58 -2.90 -11.03
N ASN A 300 -17.21 -4.06 -10.81
CA ASN A 300 -17.97 -4.35 -9.61
C ASN A 300 -17.16 -4.98 -8.46
N LEU A 301 -15.89 -5.30 -8.68
CA LEU A 301 -15.05 -5.84 -7.63
C LEU A 301 -14.71 -4.75 -6.60
N PRO A 302 -14.59 -5.09 -5.31
CA PRO A 302 -14.01 -4.18 -4.33
C PRO A 302 -12.64 -3.68 -4.81
N LEU A 303 -12.40 -2.38 -4.67
CA LEU A 303 -11.12 -1.73 -5.04
C LEU A 303 -10.40 -1.29 -3.78
N PHE A 304 -9.24 -1.87 -3.53
CA PHE A 304 -8.40 -1.59 -2.39
C PHE A 304 -7.11 -0.91 -2.85
N TYR A 305 -6.88 0.30 -2.39
CA TYR A 305 -5.56 0.89 -2.42
C TYR A 305 -4.80 0.39 -1.21
N THR A 306 -3.95 -0.61 -1.43
CA THR A 306 -3.18 -1.24 -0.36
C THR A 306 -1.91 -0.46 -0.01
N GLU A 307 -1.56 0.51 -0.86
CA GLU A 307 -0.63 1.59 -0.54
C GLU A 307 -1.03 2.91 -1.20
N TRP A 308 -0.85 4.00 -0.45
CA TRP A 308 -0.86 5.37 -0.94
C TRP A 308 -0.19 6.30 0.07
N SER A 309 0.32 7.44 -0.39
CA SER A 309 0.85 8.48 0.49
C SER A 309 0.76 9.86 -0.19
N SER A 310 1.12 10.92 0.54
CA SER A 310 1.18 12.26 -0.01
C SER A 310 2.36 12.46 -0.96
N LEU A 311 3.54 12.02 -0.59
CA LEU A 311 4.79 12.05 -1.36
C LEU A 311 5.84 11.16 -0.71
N ALA A 312 6.78 10.66 -1.52
CA ALA A 312 8.08 10.21 -1.03
C ALA A 312 8.99 11.45 -0.88
N GLY A 313 9.38 11.80 0.34
CA GLY A 313 10.35 12.86 0.61
C GLY A 313 9.85 14.02 1.49
N LEU A 314 10.68 15.05 1.61
CA LEU A 314 10.67 16.07 2.66
C LEU A 314 9.35 16.77 3.06
N PRO A 315 8.38 17.08 2.20
CA PRO A 315 7.18 17.77 2.69
C PRO A 315 6.17 16.88 3.42
N SER A 316 6.36 15.55 3.38
CA SER A 316 5.41 14.58 3.97
C SER A 316 5.25 14.72 5.47
N ASP A 317 6.28 15.13 6.20
CA ASP A 317 6.23 15.26 7.67
C ASP A 317 5.40 16.47 8.15
N GLY A 318 5.17 17.44 7.27
CA GLY A 318 4.62 18.75 7.61
C GLY A 318 3.14 18.94 7.25
N SER A 319 2.74 20.21 7.23
CA SER A 319 1.37 20.64 6.92
C SER A 319 0.95 20.29 5.49
N PHE A 320 1.89 20.17 4.56
CA PHE A 320 1.60 19.74 3.19
C PHE A 320 1.01 18.31 3.18
N GLY A 321 1.69 17.34 3.81
CA GLY A 321 1.19 15.97 3.91
C GLY A 321 -0.16 15.89 4.61
N ALA A 322 -0.33 16.66 5.71
CA ALA A 322 -1.59 16.72 6.43
C ALA A 322 -2.76 17.26 5.60
N SER A 323 -2.57 18.38 4.89
CA SER A 323 -3.60 19.00 4.05
C SER A 323 -3.89 18.15 2.82
N PHE A 324 -2.88 17.49 2.23
CA PHE A 324 -3.07 16.53 1.15
C PHE A 324 -3.99 15.38 1.56
N ILE A 325 -3.71 14.74 2.72
CA ILE A 325 -4.53 13.67 3.27
C ILE A 325 -5.96 14.14 3.55
N ALA A 326 -6.10 15.28 4.25
CA ALA A 326 -7.40 15.84 4.62
C ALA A 326 -8.28 16.21 3.40
N LYS A 327 -7.66 16.47 2.24
CA LYS A 327 -8.36 16.68 0.98
C LYS A 327 -8.64 15.38 0.25
N THR A 328 -7.63 14.52 0.10
CA THR A 328 -7.71 13.32 -0.75
C THR A 328 -8.74 12.31 -0.22
N ILE A 329 -8.78 12.12 1.10
CA ILE A 329 -9.74 11.18 1.71
C ILE A 329 -11.19 11.55 1.42
N PRO A 330 -11.69 12.77 1.69
CA PRO A 330 -13.05 13.13 1.34
C PRO A 330 -13.35 13.11 -0.17
N ASP A 331 -12.36 13.42 -1.01
CA ASP A 331 -12.54 13.42 -2.46
C ASP A 331 -12.66 12.01 -3.05
N ASN A 332 -12.07 11.01 -2.42
CA ASN A 332 -12.07 9.62 -2.88
C ASN A 332 -13.18 8.75 -2.25
N MET A 333 -14.04 9.32 -1.41
CA MET A 333 -15.20 8.59 -0.87
C MET A 333 -16.06 8.02 -1.99
N GLY A 334 -16.33 6.71 -1.93
CA GLY A 334 -17.10 5.98 -2.94
C GLY A 334 -16.29 5.53 -4.17
N LEU A 335 -15.00 5.90 -4.26
CA LEU A 335 -14.12 5.42 -5.34
C LEU A 335 -13.32 4.18 -4.92
N ALA A 336 -13.00 4.04 -3.64
CA ALA A 336 -12.26 2.91 -3.10
C ALA A 336 -12.97 2.33 -1.87
N ASP A 337 -12.82 1.04 -1.64
CA ASP A 337 -13.40 0.29 -0.52
C ASP A 337 -12.40 0.14 0.65
N ALA A 338 -11.10 0.28 0.36
CA ALA A 338 -10.02 0.40 1.33
C ALA A 338 -8.94 1.36 0.82
N TYR A 339 -8.29 2.08 1.75
CA TYR A 339 -7.30 3.11 1.41
C TYR A 339 -6.19 3.14 2.44
N SER A 340 -5.24 2.20 2.30
CA SER A 340 -4.17 1.91 3.26
C SER A 340 -3.02 2.90 3.10
N TYR A 341 -2.89 3.81 4.05
CA TYR A 341 -1.79 4.79 4.04
C TYR A 341 -0.44 4.13 4.28
N TRP A 342 0.54 4.43 3.46
CA TRP A 342 1.93 4.00 3.58
C TRP A 342 2.77 5.11 4.23
N THR A 343 3.18 5.00 5.51
CA THR A 343 2.97 3.95 6.52
C THR A 343 2.57 4.56 7.88
N PHE A 344 2.23 3.74 8.88
CA PHE A 344 1.88 4.27 10.21
C PHE A 344 3.10 4.77 10.99
N SER A 345 4.32 4.29 10.68
CA SER A 345 5.53 4.54 11.47
C SER A 345 6.78 4.68 10.60
N ASP A 346 7.73 5.50 11.06
CA ASP A 346 9.10 5.54 10.53
C ASP A 346 9.99 4.38 11.03
N ILE A 347 9.43 3.40 11.72
CA ILE A 347 10.06 2.09 11.88
C ILE A 347 9.93 1.38 10.53
N LEU A 348 10.75 1.79 9.58
CA LEU A 348 10.73 1.40 8.18
C LEU A 348 12.16 1.06 7.75
N GLU A 349 12.36 -0.15 7.25
CA GLU A 349 13.68 -0.71 6.97
C GLU A 349 13.98 -0.88 5.47
N GLU A 350 13.34 -0.13 4.57
CA GLU A 350 13.63 -0.23 3.14
C GLU A 350 15.10 0.11 2.85
N ASP A 351 15.57 1.23 3.41
CA ASP A 351 16.96 1.70 3.32
C ASP A 351 17.68 1.71 4.68
N GLY A 352 17.20 0.91 5.65
CA GLY A 352 17.60 0.96 7.03
C GLY A 352 16.87 2.04 7.84
N PHE A 353 17.09 2.05 9.18
CA PHE A 353 16.40 3.00 10.05
C PHE A 353 16.92 4.42 9.88
N PRO A 354 16.01 5.42 9.90
CA PRO A 354 16.42 6.82 9.84
C PRO A 354 17.22 7.24 11.06
N SER A 355 18.21 8.10 10.85
CA SER A 355 19.07 8.63 11.92
C SER A 355 18.46 9.81 12.69
N ALA A 356 17.41 10.44 12.15
CA ALA A 356 16.75 11.61 12.73
C ALA A 356 15.23 11.51 12.65
N ALA A 357 14.55 12.17 13.58
CA ALA A 357 13.10 12.42 13.45
C ALA A 357 12.83 13.45 12.35
N PHE A 358 11.66 13.44 11.76
CA PHE A 358 11.25 14.40 10.72
C PHE A 358 12.21 14.46 9.53
N HIS A 359 12.58 13.30 9.01
CA HIS A 359 13.50 13.14 7.88
C HIS A 359 12.77 13.07 6.52
N GLY A 360 11.46 13.27 6.51
CA GLY A 360 10.64 13.16 5.28
C GLY A 360 10.20 11.74 4.95
N GLY A 361 10.26 10.82 5.91
CA GLY A 361 9.79 9.44 5.74
C GLY A 361 8.27 9.31 5.72
N TYR A 362 7.82 8.13 5.31
CA TYR A 362 6.39 7.85 5.11
C TYR A 362 5.56 7.77 6.40
N GLY A 363 6.20 7.53 7.55
CA GLY A 363 5.50 7.27 8.80
C GLY A 363 4.60 8.40 9.28
N LEU A 364 3.43 8.06 9.81
CA LEU A 364 2.59 8.98 10.58
C LEU A 364 3.23 9.33 11.94
N LEU A 365 3.99 8.39 12.48
CA LEU A 365 4.78 8.55 13.71
C LEU A 365 6.27 8.49 13.38
N THR A 366 7.06 9.33 14.06
CA THR A 366 8.53 9.22 13.99
C THR A 366 9.01 7.95 14.69
N LEU A 367 10.27 7.58 14.48
CA LEU A 367 10.92 6.47 15.20
C LEU A 367 10.76 6.59 16.72
N GLN A 368 10.75 7.81 17.26
CA GLN A 368 10.57 8.10 18.68
C GLN A 368 9.11 8.23 19.12
N ASN A 369 8.15 7.80 18.28
CA ASN A 369 6.72 7.87 18.57
C ASN A 369 6.14 9.31 18.67
N VAL A 370 6.77 10.27 17.99
CA VAL A 370 6.23 11.63 17.87
C VAL A 370 5.25 11.70 16.71
N ALA A 371 4.05 12.21 16.96
CA ALA A 371 3.03 12.34 15.91
C ALA A 371 3.37 13.48 14.95
N LYS A 372 3.48 13.16 13.66
CA LYS A 372 3.67 14.12 12.58
C LYS A 372 2.36 14.83 12.23
N ALA A 373 2.40 15.86 11.41
CA ALA A 373 1.19 16.56 10.96
C ALA A 373 0.19 15.63 10.22
N PRO A 374 0.60 14.69 9.34
CA PRO A 374 -0.26 13.65 8.77
C PRO A 374 -1.04 12.83 9.80
N TYR A 375 -0.42 12.45 10.90
CA TYR A 375 -1.10 11.76 12.01
C TYR A 375 -2.29 12.57 12.52
N ARG A 376 -2.11 13.90 12.67
CA ARG A 376 -3.18 14.80 13.14
C ARG A 376 -4.31 14.93 12.13
N ALA A 377 -4.01 14.88 10.83
CA ALA A 377 -5.05 14.83 9.80
C ALA A 377 -5.92 13.58 9.94
N PHE A 378 -5.34 12.38 10.10
CA PHE A 378 -6.10 11.17 10.37
C PHE A 378 -6.89 11.24 11.67
N GLN A 379 -6.34 11.83 12.73
CA GLN A 379 -7.04 12.05 13.99
C GLN A 379 -8.29 12.94 13.84
N LEU A 380 -8.20 13.99 13.02
CA LEU A 380 -9.35 14.84 12.70
C LEU A 380 -10.39 14.10 11.86
N LEU A 381 -9.94 13.34 10.85
CA LEU A 381 -10.81 12.54 9.99
C LEU A 381 -11.55 11.45 10.77
N HIS A 382 -10.88 10.82 11.75
CA HIS A 382 -11.49 9.84 12.64
C HIS A 382 -12.64 10.41 13.49
N ARG A 383 -12.62 11.71 13.78
CA ARG A 383 -13.63 12.41 14.58
C ARG A 383 -14.80 13.00 13.77
N LEU A 384 -14.77 12.84 12.45
CA LEU A 384 -15.86 13.32 11.59
C LEU A 384 -17.16 12.56 11.87
N GLY A 385 -18.27 13.24 11.67
CA GLY A 385 -19.59 12.65 11.77
C GLY A 385 -19.84 11.52 10.78
N GLU A 386 -20.88 10.75 11.02
CA GLU A 386 -21.20 9.52 10.28
C GLU A 386 -21.88 9.77 8.93
N GLU A 387 -22.27 11.00 8.66
CA GLU A 387 -22.94 11.38 7.44
C GLU A 387 -22.26 12.57 6.79
N ARG A 388 -22.22 12.56 5.47
CA ARG A 388 -21.64 13.63 4.66
C ARG A 388 -22.74 14.32 3.85
N TYR A 389 -22.72 15.65 3.83
CA TYR A 389 -23.52 16.42 2.87
C TYR A 389 -22.88 16.34 1.48
N GLN A 390 -23.70 16.13 0.45
CA GLN A 390 -23.23 15.99 -0.92
C GLN A 390 -22.60 17.30 -1.46
N LYS A 391 -23.02 18.45 -0.90
CA LYS A 391 -22.50 19.75 -1.34
C LYS A 391 -21.06 19.94 -0.86
N LYS A 392 -20.14 19.92 -1.80
CA LYS A 392 -18.76 20.35 -1.62
C LYS A 392 -18.63 21.82 -2.07
N PHE A 393 -17.82 22.58 -1.37
CA PHE A 393 -17.35 23.88 -1.80
C PHE A 393 -15.86 23.78 -2.14
N ALA A 394 -15.47 24.30 -3.29
CA ALA A 394 -14.08 24.41 -3.71
C ALA A 394 -13.83 25.79 -4.33
N TRP A 395 -12.80 26.48 -3.87
CA TRP A 395 -12.37 27.76 -4.42
C TRP A 395 -10.85 27.89 -4.28
N GLU A 396 -10.16 28.03 -5.40
CA GLU A 396 -8.70 28.06 -5.46
C GLU A 396 -8.08 26.89 -4.68
N THR A 397 -7.43 27.19 -3.56
CA THR A 397 -6.76 26.21 -2.70
C THR A 397 -7.63 25.71 -1.54
N LEU A 398 -8.83 26.30 -1.34
CA LEU A 398 -9.73 25.98 -0.24
C LEU A 398 -10.81 24.99 -0.67
N ASP A 399 -10.91 23.88 0.05
CA ASP A 399 -12.02 22.94 -0.01
C ASP A 399 -12.77 22.91 1.33
N ILE A 400 -14.10 22.83 1.29
CA ILE A 400 -14.93 22.68 2.48
C ILE A 400 -15.85 21.49 2.28
N TYR A 401 -15.77 20.54 3.21
CA TYR A 401 -16.63 19.38 3.32
C TYR A 401 -17.46 19.50 4.58
N ALA A 402 -18.73 19.15 4.52
CA ALA A 402 -19.63 19.21 5.67
C ALA A 402 -20.05 17.79 6.06
N PHE A 403 -20.02 17.52 7.35
CA PHE A 403 -20.42 16.25 7.95
C PHE A 403 -21.45 16.48 9.03
N ARG A 404 -22.33 15.50 9.24
CA ARG A 404 -23.30 15.51 10.31
C ARG A 404 -22.98 14.42 11.33
N ASP A 405 -22.86 14.81 12.57
CA ASP A 405 -22.78 13.91 13.70
C ASP A 405 -24.18 13.84 14.35
N ARG A 406 -24.86 12.70 14.17
CA ARG A 406 -26.20 12.49 14.71
C ARG A 406 -26.19 12.32 16.23
N SER A 407 -25.11 11.76 16.78
CA SER A 407 -25.00 11.48 18.20
C SER A 407 -25.01 12.78 19.02
N ASN A 408 -24.36 13.81 18.51
CA ASN A 408 -24.25 15.12 19.14
C ASN A 408 -25.16 16.19 18.50
N ASN A 409 -25.93 15.83 17.47
CA ASN A 409 -26.74 16.74 16.67
C ASN A 409 -25.95 17.97 16.16
N THR A 410 -24.73 17.76 15.70
CA THR A 410 -23.85 18.83 15.22
C THR A 410 -23.54 18.68 13.75
N VAL A 411 -23.19 19.81 13.12
CA VAL A 411 -22.60 19.86 11.77
C VAL A 411 -21.14 20.26 11.93
N GLN A 412 -20.28 19.44 11.36
CA GLN A 412 -18.82 19.65 11.35
C GLN A 412 -18.40 20.11 9.95
N LEU A 413 -17.55 21.12 9.89
CA LEU A 413 -16.95 21.60 8.65
C LEU A 413 -15.47 21.26 8.65
N LEU A 414 -15.04 20.45 7.68
CA LEU A 414 -13.65 20.21 7.38
C LEU A 414 -13.21 21.21 6.32
N CYS A 415 -12.46 22.23 6.73
CA CYS A 415 -11.91 23.25 5.86
C CYS A 415 -10.44 22.91 5.56
N VAL A 416 -10.12 22.66 4.30
CA VAL A 416 -8.79 22.27 3.87
C VAL A 416 -8.23 23.31 2.93
N ASN A 417 -7.17 23.98 3.34
CA ASN A 417 -6.38 24.82 2.45
C ASN A 417 -5.15 24.02 2.01
N HIS A 418 -5.21 23.48 0.78
CA HIS A 418 -4.14 22.68 0.21
C HIS A 418 -3.69 23.28 -1.12
N GLN A 419 -2.40 23.54 -1.22
CA GLN A 419 -1.75 24.04 -2.43
C GLN A 419 -0.71 23.01 -2.90
N SER A 420 -0.65 22.80 -4.22
CA SER A 420 0.44 22.00 -4.81
C SER A 420 1.80 22.66 -4.53
N LEU A 421 2.84 21.85 -4.37
CA LEU A 421 4.12 22.21 -3.77
C LEU A 421 4.95 23.30 -4.44
N LEU A 422 4.56 23.86 -5.57
CA LEU A 422 5.50 24.66 -6.37
C LEU A 422 4.95 26.00 -6.88
N HIS A 423 4.07 26.65 -6.12
CA HIS A 423 3.96 28.10 -6.22
C HIS A 423 4.74 28.72 -5.05
N ASP A 424 5.91 29.24 -5.38
CA ASP A 424 6.76 30.06 -4.52
C ASP A 424 7.31 29.43 -3.23
N VAL A 425 8.27 28.54 -3.34
CA VAL A 425 9.37 28.52 -2.39
C VAL A 425 10.56 29.21 -3.06
N SER A 426 10.52 30.52 -3.09
CA SER A 426 11.74 31.31 -3.14
C SER A 426 12.43 31.12 -1.78
N VAL A 427 13.48 30.33 -1.78
CA VAL A 427 14.47 30.30 -0.69
C VAL A 427 15.44 31.46 -0.92
#